data_48fed6e2bae00cf720fab823d7868034
#
_entry.id   48fed6e2bae00cf720fab823d7868034
#
_cell.length_a   1.000
_cell.length_b   1.000
_cell.length_c   1.000
_cell.angle_alpha   90.00
_cell.angle_beta   90.00
_cell.angle_gamma   90.00
#
_symmetry.space_group_name_H-M   'P 1'
#
loop_
_entity.id
_entity.type
_entity.pdbx_description
1 polymer ?
#
loop_
_entity_poly.entity_id
_entity_poly.type
_entity_poly.pdbx_seq_one_letter_code
_entity_poly.pdbx_strand_id
1 'polypeptide(L)'
;YCPDPANLEDWLATGQPGDRFLGSSTGYTGGFEARMASYGGVELIGITSPAGMPVGGTGRSWNSKEVWDYFTGLMIADIQAKGPFDGIHLALHGAMAVVGIARPEAELARLVRKVAGPDVVITVSLDLHACVDAELVAPDAADAVFGVKRFPHYDDTLMGQRAADVMIRVLQGTYNPVVATRKPGVITPSFFQATVRYPAREIMERAR
;
A
#
# COMPACT_ATOMS: atom_id res chain seq x y z
N TYR A 1 18.80 -0.04 -15.51
CA TYR A 1 18.49 1.29 -14.97
C TYR A 1 17.97 2.17 -16.10
N CYS A 2 16.73 2.66 -15.99
CA CYS A 2 16.17 3.63 -16.91
C CYS A 2 16.32 5.03 -16.26
N PRO A 3 17.05 5.96 -16.90
CA PRO A 3 17.31 7.28 -16.32
C PRO A 3 16.05 8.16 -16.31
N ASP A 4 15.09 7.88 -17.20
CA ASP A 4 13.88 8.68 -17.33
C ASP A 4 12.75 8.11 -16.47
N PRO A 5 11.99 8.96 -15.75
CA PRO A 5 10.81 8.52 -15.03
C PRO A 5 9.75 7.96 -15.98
N ALA A 6 8.96 6.99 -15.52
CA ALA A 6 7.79 6.54 -16.24
C ALA A 6 6.82 7.72 -16.42
N ASN A 7 6.35 7.92 -17.62
CA ASN A 7 5.36 8.93 -17.96
C ASN A 7 3.94 8.35 -18.01
N LEU A 8 2.94 9.17 -18.24
CA LEU A 8 1.54 8.75 -18.24
C LEU A 8 1.23 7.78 -19.40
N GLU A 9 1.83 7.99 -20.56
CA GLU A 9 1.67 7.10 -21.72
C GLU A 9 2.17 5.70 -21.43
N ASP A 10 3.34 5.56 -20.77
CA ASP A 10 3.89 4.28 -20.34
C ASP A 10 2.93 3.49 -19.44
N TRP A 11 2.21 4.18 -18.56
CA TRP A 11 1.22 3.56 -17.69
C TRP A 11 -0.06 3.17 -18.41
N LEU A 12 -0.60 4.07 -19.24
CA LEU A 12 -1.86 3.85 -19.95
C LEU A 12 -1.71 2.81 -21.07
N ALA A 13 -0.51 2.60 -21.60
CA ALA A 13 -0.21 1.54 -22.56
C ALA A 13 -0.36 0.12 -21.98
N THR A 14 -0.27 -0.05 -20.67
CA THR A 14 -0.43 -1.36 -20.00
C THR A 14 -1.85 -1.64 -19.52
N GLY A 15 -2.71 -0.65 -19.53
CA GLY A 15 -4.13 -0.77 -19.18
C GLY A 15 -4.73 0.51 -18.66
N GLN A 16 -6.05 0.62 -18.80
CA GLN A 16 -6.78 1.76 -18.29
C GLN A 16 -7.00 1.64 -16.79
N PRO A 17 -6.98 2.76 -16.04
CA PRO A 17 -7.29 2.75 -14.61
C PRO A 17 -8.72 2.24 -14.36
N GLY A 18 -8.93 1.63 -13.21
CA GLY A 18 -10.24 1.12 -12.82
C GLY A 18 -10.23 0.51 -11.41
N ASP A 19 -11.36 -0.01 -10.98
CA ASP A 19 -11.55 -0.63 -9.68
C ASP A 19 -11.22 -2.14 -9.67
N ARG A 20 -10.15 -2.53 -10.36
CA ARG A 20 -9.79 -3.92 -10.66
C ARG A 20 -9.35 -4.76 -9.47
N PHE A 21 -9.27 -4.18 -8.29
CA PHE A 21 -8.81 -4.91 -7.12
C PHE A 21 -9.90 -5.77 -6.47
N LEU A 22 -11.16 -5.45 -6.66
CA LEU A 22 -12.24 -6.32 -6.20
C LEU A 22 -12.30 -7.59 -7.04
N GLY A 23 -12.47 -8.74 -6.35
CA GLY A 23 -12.43 -10.06 -6.98
C GLY A 23 -11.02 -10.63 -7.16
N SER A 24 -9.98 -9.96 -6.65
CA SER A 24 -8.64 -10.54 -6.60
C SER A 24 -8.60 -11.73 -5.63
N SER A 25 -8.06 -12.86 -6.06
CA SER A 25 -7.93 -14.05 -5.21
C SER A 25 -6.59 -14.12 -4.46
N THR A 26 -5.67 -13.21 -4.73
CA THR A 26 -4.28 -13.24 -4.23
C THR A 26 -3.79 -11.88 -3.77
N GLY A 27 -2.64 -11.87 -3.12
CA GLY A 27 -1.98 -10.66 -2.66
C GLY A 27 -2.67 -9.99 -1.47
N TYR A 28 -2.24 -8.78 -1.15
CA TYR A 28 -2.82 -8.02 -0.03
C TYR A 28 -4.32 -7.79 -0.22
N THR A 29 -4.71 -7.40 -1.43
CA THR A 29 -6.09 -7.03 -1.75
C THR A 29 -7.00 -8.24 -1.64
N GLY A 30 -6.62 -9.38 -2.27
CA GLY A 30 -7.40 -10.61 -2.17
C GLY A 30 -7.51 -11.12 -0.73
N GLY A 31 -6.43 -11.02 0.05
CA GLY A 31 -6.44 -11.37 1.47
C GLY A 31 -7.35 -10.48 2.30
N PHE A 32 -7.30 -9.18 2.06
CA PHE A 32 -8.16 -8.19 2.72
C PHE A 32 -9.64 -8.42 2.37
N GLU A 33 -9.96 -8.54 1.09
CA GLU A 33 -11.32 -8.77 0.58
C GLU A 33 -11.93 -10.04 1.17
N ALA A 34 -11.24 -11.16 1.04
CA ALA A 34 -11.73 -12.45 1.54
C ALA A 34 -11.95 -12.42 3.06
N ARG A 35 -11.08 -11.74 3.81
CA ARG A 35 -11.20 -11.63 5.25
C ARG A 35 -12.34 -10.70 5.66
N MET A 36 -12.50 -9.56 5.00
CA MET A 36 -13.63 -8.65 5.25
C MET A 36 -14.97 -9.32 4.96
N ALA A 37 -15.09 -10.03 3.84
CA ALA A 37 -16.29 -10.79 3.50
C ALA A 37 -16.68 -11.82 4.57
N SER A 38 -15.70 -12.39 5.28
CA SER A 38 -15.95 -13.38 6.34
C SER A 38 -16.62 -12.82 7.60
N TYR A 39 -16.57 -11.50 7.81
CA TYR A 39 -17.21 -10.88 8.96
C TYR A 39 -18.72 -10.68 8.78
N GLY A 40 -19.22 -10.62 7.54
CA GLY A 40 -20.60 -10.30 7.23
C GLY A 40 -20.95 -8.83 7.49
N GLY A 41 -21.97 -8.32 6.82
CA GLY A 41 -22.42 -6.93 6.98
C GLY A 41 -21.42 -5.86 6.53
N VAL A 42 -20.41 -6.25 5.73
CA VAL A 42 -19.41 -5.35 5.16
C VAL A 42 -19.70 -5.20 3.67
N GLU A 43 -19.79 -3.96 3.22
CA GLU A 43 -19.81 -3.61 1.82
C GLU A 43 -18.39 -3.19 1.39
N LEU A 44 -17.86 -3.82 0.35
CA LEU A 44 -16.57 -3.49 -0.22
C LEU A 44 -16.76 -2.69 -1.50
N ILE A 45 -16.12 -1.54 -1.58
CA ILE A 45 -16.20 -0.64 -2.72
C ILE A 45 -14.81 -0.45 -3.32
N GLY A 46 -14.65 -0.84 -4.58
CA GLY A 46 -13.40 -0.65 -5.30
C GLY A 46 -13.18 0.81 -5.67
N ILE A 47 -11.95 1.28 -5.43
CA ILE A 47 -11.50 2.61 -5.79
C ILE A 47 -10.61 2.54 -7.02
N THR A 48 -10.81 3.46 -7.97
CA THR A 48 -10.02 3.57 -9.19
C THR A 48 -8.52 3.60 -8.89
N SER A 49 -7.79 2.69 -9.50
CA SER A 49 -6.35 2.48 -9.31
C SER A 49 -5.65 2.24 -10.64
N PRO A 50 -4.30 2.35 -10.73
CA PRO A 50 -3.55 1.96 -11.91
C PRO A 50 -3.82 0.49 -12.28
N ALA A 51 -3.88 0.17 -13.58
CA ALA A 51 -4.23 -1.17 -14.05
C ALA A 51 -3.06 -2.17 -14.05
N GLY A 52 -1.85 -1.72 -13.78
CA GLY A 52 -0.67 -2.58 -13.88
C GLY A 52 0.61 -1.83 -13.57
N MET A 53 1.64 -2.12 -14.33
CA MET A 53 2.95 -1.47 -14.24
C MET A 53 3.23 -0.70 -15.54
N PRO A 54 4.05 0.37 -15.50
CA PRO A 54 4.39 1.09 -16.72
C PRO A 54 5.20 0.22 -17.68
N VAL A 55 5.25 0.58 -18.94
CA VAL A 55 6.13 -0.06 -19.93
C VAL A 55 7.58 -0.03 -19.42
N GLY A 56 8.25 -1.17 -19.47
CA GLY A 56 9.57 -1.36 -18.85
C GLY A 56 9.51 -1.91 -17.42
N GLY A 57 8.32 -2.04 -16.85
CA GLY A 57 8.07 -2.72 -15.56
C GLY A 57 8.96 -2.19 -14.43
N THR A 58 9.52 -3.08 -13.63
CA THR A 58 10.40 -2.74 -12.50
C THR A 58 11.71 -2.06 -12.90
N GLY A 59 12.06 -2.03 -14.19
CA GLY A 59 13.20 -1.26 -14.69
C GLY A 59 12.97 0.26 -14.61
N ARG A 60 11.71 0.68 -14.55
CA ARG A 60 11.30 2.07 -14.30
C ARG A 60 10.89 2.24 -12.84
N SER A 61 11.87 2.46 -12.00
CA SER A 61 11.67 2.50 -10.55
C SER A 61 11.09 3.81 -10.01
N TRP A 62 10.86 4.82 -10.85
CA TRP A 62 10.28 6.10 -10.46
C TRP A 62 9.30 6.63 -11.49
N ASN A 63 8.43 7.54 -11.06
CA ASN A 63 7.33 8.06 -11.85
C ASN A 63 7.47 9.58 -12.03
N SER A 64 6.96 10.11 -13.15
CA SER A 64 6.82 11.54 -13.31
C SER A 64 5.77 12.10 -12.34
N LYS A 65 5.84 13.41 -12.07
CA LYS A 65 4.81 14.09 -11.29
C LYS A 65 3.44 14.05 -11.96
N GLU A 66 3.40 14.06 -13.29
CA GLU A 66 2.17 13.93 -14.07
C GLU A 66 1.44 12.60 -13.78
N VAL A 67 2.18 11.48 -13.74
CA VAL A 67 1.63 10.16 -13.37
C VAL A 67 1.02 10.21 -11.97
N TRP A 68 1.73 10.79 -11.03
CA TRP A 68 1.23 10.97 -9.67
C TRP A 68 -0.05 11.78 -9.63
N ASP A 69 -0.05 12.96 -10.23
CA ASP A 69 -1.21 13.87 -10.23
C ASP A 69 -2.44 13.21 -10.89
N TYR A 70 -2.23 12.48 -11.98
CA TYR A 70 -3.30 11.80 -12.69
C TYR A 70 -3.95 10.70 -11.84
N PHE A 71 -3.18 9.74 -11.34
CA PHE A 71 -3.75 8.62 -10.60
C PHE A 71 -4.26 9.01 -9.22
N THR A 72 -3.57 9.89 -8.51
CA THR A 72 -4.09 10.41 -7.24
C THR A 72 -5.34 11.24 -7.44
N GLY A 73 -5.43 12.03 -8.50
CA GLY A 73 -6.64 12.78 -8.86
C GLY A 73 -7.84 11.86 -9.07
N LEU A 74 -7.69 10.79 -9.85
CA LEU A 74 -8.75 9.79 -10.07
C LEU A 74 -9.16 9.10 -8.76
N MET A 75 -8.19 8.66 -7.95
CA MET A 75 -8.46 8.00 -6.68
C MET A 75 -9.22 8.91 -5.71
N ILE A 76 -8.80 10.16 -5.57
CA ILE A 76 -9.44 11.13 -4.68
C ILE A 76 -10.86 11.47 -5.15
N ALA A 77 -11.05 11.68 -6.45
CA ALA A 77 -12.37 11.91 -7.02
C ALA A 77 -13.32 10.74 -6.76
N ASP A 78 -12.81 9.51 -6.89
CA ASP A 78 -13.58 8.29 -6.67
C ASP A 78 -13.95 8.11 -5.19
N ILE A 79 -13.03 8.40 -4.26
CA ILE A 79 -13.28 8.39 -2.81
C ILE A 79 -14.39 9.40 -2.45
N GLN A 80 -14.32 10.60 -3.01
CA GLN A 80 -15.34 11.63 -2.78
C GLN A 80 -16.71 11.27 -3.35
N ALA A 81 -16.73 10.63 -4.52
CA ALA A 81 -17.98 10.27 -5.19
C ALA A 81 -18.68 9.05 -4.56
N LYS A 82 -17.91 8.09 -4.04
CA LYS A 82 -18.42 6.82 -3.52
C LYS A 82 -18.58 6.80 -1.99
N GLY A 83 -17.98 7.75 -1.27
CA GLY A 83 -18.09 7.85 0.19
C GLY A 83 -19.51 8.21 0.69
N PRO A 84 -19.74 8.24 2.01
CA PRO A 84 -18.71 8.08 3.04
C PRO A 84 -18.25 6.64 3.26
N PHE A 85 -17.05 6.47 3.84
CA PHE A 85 -16.48 5.17 4.20
C PHE A 85 -16.20 5.09 5.69
N ASP A 86 -16.33 3.91 6.29
CA ASP A 86 -15.88 3.64 7.66
C ASP A 86 -14.38 3.34 7.70
N GLY A 87 -13.86 2.72 6.67
CA GLY A 87 -12.44 2.39 6.53
C GLY A 87 -11.96 2.35 5.09
N ILE A 88 -10.67 2.60 4.88
CA ILE A 88 -9.99 2.52 3.58
C ILE A 88 -8.71 1.70 3.71
N HIS A 89 -8.54 0.73 2.82
CA HIS A 89 -7.30 -0.06 2.73
C HIS A 89 -6.48 0.34 1.51
N LEU A 90 -5.22 0.71 1.72
CA LEU A 90 -4.28 1.05 0.68
C LEU A 90 -3.27 -0.10 0.49
N ALA A 91 -3.31 -0.74 -0.67
CA ALA A 91 -2.35 -1.76 -1.07
C ALA A 91 -1.21 -1.08 -1.84
N LEU A 92 -0.09 -0.83 -1.17
CA LEU A 92 1.05 -0.07 -1.70
C LEU A 92 2.32 -0.93 -1.72
N HIS A 93 3.35 -0.44 -2.40
CA HIS A 93 4.67 -1.07 -2.37
C HIS A 93 5.50 -0.60 -1.16
N GLY A 94 5.56 0.70 -0.90
CA GLY A 94 6.35 1.27 0.19
C GLY A 94 7.75 1.75 -0.22
N ALA A 95 8.09 1.65 -1.50
CA ALA A 95 9.33 2.19 -2.06
C ALA A 95 9.06 2.98 -3.35
N MET A 96 7.89 3.62 -3.43
CA MET A 96 7.52 4.47 -4.55
C MET A 96 8.47 5.66 -4.64
N ALA A 97 8.87 5.99 -5.85
CA ALA A 97 9.61 7.19 -6.14
C ALA A 97 8.85 8.03 -7.18
N VAL A 98 8.69 9.31 -6.88
CA VAL A 98 8.01 10.29 -7.74
C VAL A 98 8.84 11.55 -7.83
N VAL A 99 8.97 12.09 -9.04
CA VAL A 99 9.70 13.35 -9.25
C VAL A 99 9.05 14.46 -8.42
N GLY A 100 9.85 15.10 -7.56
CA GLY A 100 9.40 16.21 -6.73
C GLY A 100 8.59 15.84 -5.48
N ILE A 101 8.36 14.56 -5.19
CA ILE A 101 7.65 14.08 -3.99
C ILE A 101 8.55 13.19 -3.17
N ALA A 102 8.92 13.63 -1.98
CA ALA A 102 9.92 12.96 -1.15
C ALA A 102 9.39 11.68 -0.45
N ARG A 103 8.09 11.62 -0.17
CA ARG A 103 7.44 10.54 0.59
C ARG A 103 6.07 10.20 -0.02
N PRO A 104 6.05 9.59 -1.23
CA PRO A 104 4.80 9.42 -1.97
C PRO A 104 3.74 8.62 -1.21
N GLU A 105 4.10 7.54 -0.51
CA GLU A 105 3.13 6.73 0.24
C GLU A 105 2.51 7.52 1.41
N ALA A 106 3.30 8.29 2.12
CA ALA A 106 2.81 9.13 3.22
C ALA A 106 1.93 10.26 2.67
N GLU A 107 2.34 10.88 1.56
CA GLU A 107 1.55 11.93 0.91
C GLU A 107 0.21 11.39 0.41
N LEU A 108 0.20 10.21 -0.20
CA LEU A 108 -1.04 9.55 -0.61
C LEU A 108 -1.96 9.30 0.59
N ALA A 109 -1.43 8.76 1.68
CA ALA A 109 -2.22 8.51 2.89
C ALA A 109 -2.81 9.80 3.47
N ARG A 110 -2.06 10.91 3.46
CA ARG A 110 -2.55 12.24 3.87
C ARG A 110 -3.64 12.76 2.95
N LEU A 111 -3.48 12.62 1.63
CA LEU A 111 -4.51 13.02 0.67
C LEU A 111 -5.80 12.23 0.90
N VAL A 112 -5.70 10.93 1.10
CA VAL A 112 -6.85 10.06 1.42
C VAL A 112 -7.48 10.48 2.74
N ARG A 113 -6.72 10.66 3.81
CA ARG A 113 -7.19 11.13 5.10
C ARG A 113 -7.94 12.45 5.00
N LYS A 114 -7.38 13.40 4.25
CA LYS A 114 -7.97 14.73 4.05
C LYS A 114 -9.37 14.68 3.43
N VAL A 115 -9.61 13.76 2.50
CA VAL A 115 -10.90 13.69 1.80
C VAL A 115 -11.87 12.71 2.44
N ALA A 116 -11.38 11.64 3.06
CA ALA A 116 -12.21 10.67 3.74
C ALA A 116 -12.67 11.16 5.13
N GLY A 117 -11.87 11.97 5.78
CA GLY A 117 -12.17 12.51 7.12
C GLY A 117 -11.29 11.93 8.24
N PRO A 118 -11.30 12.56 9.41
CA PRO A 118 -10.42 12.19 10.53
C PRO A 118 -10.78 10.84 11.17
N ASP A 119 -12.03 10.44 11.10
CA ASP A 119 -12.56 9.26 11.81
C ASP A 119 -12.49 7.96 10.95
N VAL A 120 -12.18 8.07 9.67
CA VAL A 120 -12.07 6.90 8.77
C VAL A 120 -10.81 6.10 9.10
N VAL A 121 -10.95 4.80 9.29
CA VAL A 121 -9.80 3.93 9.59
C VAL A 121 -8.99 3.67 8.31
N ILE A 122 -7.74 4.11 8.27
CA ILE A 122 -6.85 3.90 7.12
C ILE A 122 -5.79 2.85 7.46
N THR A 123 -5.84 1.70 6.78
CA THR A 123 -4.82 0.66 6.87
C THR A 123 -4.00 0.58 5.57
N VAL A 124 -2.72 0.25 5.69
CA VAL A 124 -1.81 0.16 4.54
C VAL A 124 -1.10 -1.20 4.55
N SER A 125 -1.10 -1.90 3.43
CA SER A 125 -0.22 -3.06 3.21
C SER A 125 0.97 -2.66 2.34
N LEU A 126 2.15 -3.18 2.71
CA LEU A 126 3.42 -2.87 2.06
C LEU A 126 4.20 -4.14 1.72
N ASP A 127 5.00 -4.05 0.67
CA ASP A 127 6.02 -5.03 0.30
C ASP A 127 7.17 -5.09 1.33
N LEU A 128 7.93 -6.18 1.33
CA LEU A 128 9.16 -6.32 2.13
C LEU A 128 10.20 -5.23 1.81
N HIS A 129 10.24 -4.76 0.57
CA HIS A 129 11.19 -3.75 0.12
C HIS A 129 10.80 -2.32 0.51
N ALA A 130 9.76 -2.17 1.31
CA ALA A 130 9.28 -0.88 1.78
C ALA A 130 10.38 -0.07 2.49
N CYS A 131 10.45 1.20 2.17
CA CYS A 131 11.40 2.16 2.71
C CYS A 131 10.66 3.38 3.31
N VAL A 132 9.62 3.10 4.06
CA VAL A 132 8.77 4.11 4.71
C VAL A 132 9.33 4.52 6.07
N ASP A 133 8.83 5.61 6.61
CA ASP A 133 9.21 6.16 7.89
C ASP A 133 7.99 6.62 8.71
N ALA A 134 8.24 7.37 9.79
CA ALA A 134 7.19 7.81 10.71
C ALA A 134 6.11 8.69 10.05
N GLU A 135 6.39 9.29 8.89
CA GLU A 135 5.41 10.14 8.22
C GLU A 135 4.20 9.36 7.70
N LEU A 136 4.38 8.08 7.34
CA LEU A 136 3.27 7.24 6.87
C LEU A 136 2.26 6.94 7.99
N VAL A 137 2.71 6.92 9.24
CA VAL A 137 1.90 6.63 10.43
C VAL A 137 1.72 7.85 11.33
N ALA A 138 1.93 9.05 10.79
CA ALA A 138 1.58 10.29 11.46
C ALA A 138 0.05 10.40 11.65
N PRO A 139 -0.43 11.17 12.62
CA PRO A 139 -1.87 11.28 12.92
C PRO A 139 -2.74 11.73 11.74
N ASP A 140 -2.14 12.38 10.76
CA ASP A 140 -2.78 12.86 9.53
C ASP A 140 -2.63 11.89 8.33
N ALA A 141 -2.13 10.67 8.57
CA ALA A 141 -1.89 9.66 7.54
C ALA A 141 -2.59 8.33 7.88
N ALA A 142 -1.85 7.21 7.92
CA ALA A 142 -2.43 5.88 8.16
C ALA A 142 -2.47 5.51 9.64
N ASP A 143 -3.50 4.78 10.07
CA ASP A 143 -3.65 4.28 11.45
C ASP A 143 -2.84 3.01 11.71
N ALA A 144 -2.68 2.15 10.69
CA ALA A 144 -1.92 0.91 10.82
C ALA A 144 -1.28 0.48 9.51
N VAL A 145 -0.10 -0.15 9.61
CA VAL A 145 0.71 -0.59 8.48
C VAL A 145 1.11 -2.06 8.63
N PHE A 146 1.00 -2.83 7.55
CA PHE A 146 1.25 -4.27 7.48
C PHE A 146 2.28 -4.58 6.40
N GLY A 147 3.51 -4.84 6.78
CA GLY A 147 4.58 -5.20 5.84
C GLY A 147 4.71 -6.70 5.64
N VAL A 148 4.86 -7.15 4.39
CA VAL A 148 5.29 -8.49 4.03
C VAL A 148 6.64 -8.78 4.70
N LYS A 149 6.80 -9.99 5.21
CA LYS A 149 8.00 -10.42 5.96
C LYS A 149 8.82 -11.47 5.23
N ARG A 150 8.40 -11.82 4.02
CA ARG A 150 9.03 -12.88 3.23
C ARG A 150 9.43 -12.40 1.85
N PHE A 151 10.54 -12.91 1.37
CA PHE A 151 10.96 -12.78 0.00
C PHE A 151 11.47 -14.15 -0.49
N PRO A 152 10.83 -14.77 -1.49
CA PRO A 152 9.63 -14.34 -2.23
C PRO A 152 8.40 -14.06 -1.34
N HIS A 153 7.46 -13.24 -1.85
CA HIS A 153 6.29 -12.71 -1.12
C HIS A 153 5.15 -13.74 -1.04
N TYR A 154 5.29 -14.75 -0.20
CA TYR A 154 4.24 -15.77 -0.02
C TYR A 154 3.35 -15.54 1.22
N ASP A 155 3.56 -14.45 1.93
CA ASP A 155 2.76 -14.01 3.08
C ASP A 155 1.99 -12.71 2.83
N ASP A 156 1.91 -12.25 1.60
CA ASP A 156 1.20 -11.03 1.20
C ASP A 156 -0.32 -11.13 1.48
N THR A 157 -0.95 -12.24 1.11
CA THR A 157 -2.35 -12.53 1.42
C THR A 157 -2.62 -12.47 2.93
N LEU A 158 -1.72 -13.03 3.76
CA LEU A 158 -1.84 -12.96 5.22
C LEU A 158 -1.75 -11.51 5.74
N MET A 159 -0.93 -10.66 5.11
CA MET A 159 -0.85 -9.25 5.51
C MET A 159 -2.16 -8.50 5.21
N GLY A 160 -2.79 -8.77 4.08
CA GLY A 160 -4.13 -8.26 3.79
C GLY A 160 -5.19 -8.71 4.80
N GLN A 161 -5.19 -10.00 5.16
CA GLN A 161 -6.08 -10.53 6.20
C GLN A 161 -5.88 -9.83 7.55
N ARG A 162 -4.63 -9.60 7.97
CA ARG A 162 -4.32 -8.89 9.22
C ARG A 162 -4.77 -7.43 9.17
N ALA A 163 -4.64 -6.78 8.02
CA ALA A 163 -5.15 -5.41 7.83
C ALA A 163 -6.66 -5.35 8.02
N ALA A 164 -7.39 -6.32 7.47
CA ALA A 164 -8.84 -6.45 7.66
C ALA A 164 -9.22 -6.69 9.12
N ASP A 165 -8.54 -7.63 9.80
CA ASP A 165 -8.79 -7.94 11.22
C ASP A 165 -8.59 -6.71 12.12
N VAL A 166 -7.53 -5.95 11.88
CA VAL A 166 -7.25 -4.73 12.66
C VAL A 166 -8.30 -3.66 12.34
N MET A 167 -8.62 -3.44 11.07
CA MET A 167 -9.65 -2.46 10.67
C MET A 167 -10.98 -2.75 11.38
N ILE A 168 -11.49 -3.97 11.31
CA ILE A 168 -12.75 -4.36 11.97
C ILE A 168 -12.69 -4.13 13.48
N ARG A 169 -11.60 -4.50 14.14
CA ARG A 169 -11.43 -4.30 15.58
C ARG A 169 -11.37 -2.84 15.99
N VAL A 170 -10.79 -1.98 15.15
CA VAL A 170 -10.78 -0.53 15.37
C VAL A 170 -12.21 0.02 15.21
N LEU A 171 -12.90 -0.34 14.14
CA LEU A 171 -14.29 0.07 13.91
C LEU A 171 -15.25 -0.39 15.03
N GLN A 172 -14.97 -1.54 15.62
CA GLN A 172 -15.73 -2.04 16.80
C GLN A 172 -15.31 -1.38 18.12
N GLY A 173 -14.30 -0.50 18.13
CA GLY A 173 -13.78 0.13 19.35
C GLY A 173 -13.03 -0.83 20.29
N THR A 174 -12.66 -2.03 19.82
CA THR A 174 -12.02 -3.07 20.64
C THR A 174 -10.49 -3.05 20.54
N TYR A 175 -9.94 -2.23 19.65
CA TYR A 175 -8.50 -2.11 19.43
C TYR A 175 -8.12 -0.69 19.00
N ASN A 176 -7.02 -0.20 19.56
CA ASN A 176 -6.40 1.06 19.15
C ASN A 176 -4.96 0.76 18.71
N PRO A 177 -4.66 0.79 17.41
CA PRO A 177 -3.32 0.48 16.93
C PRO A 177 -2.31 1.55 17.34
N VAL A 178 -1.13 1.10 17.76
CA VAL A 178 0.02 1.98 17.98
C VAL A 178 1.15 1.51 17.08
N VAL A 179 1.63 2.40 16.25
CA VAL A 179 2.70 2.09 15.30
C VAL A 179 3.95 2.88 15.65
N ALA A 180 5.08 2.19 15.68
CA ALA A 180 6.39 2.81 15.80
C ALA A 180 7.26 2.39 14.62
N THR A 181 7.99 3.32 14.04
CA THR A 181 8.91 3.07 12.94
C THR A 181 10.31 3.53 13.29
N ARG A 182 11.29 2.79 12.79
CA ARG A 182 12.69 3.20 12.86
C ARG A 182 13.40 2.85 11.56
N LYS A 183 14.08 3.82 10.98
CA LYS A 183 14.85 3.66 9.76
C LYS A 183 16.36 3.62 10.10
N PRO A 184 17.00 2.46 10.06
CA PRO A 184 18.39 2.31 10.54
C PRO A 184 19.43 2.85 9.56
N GLY A 185 19.05 3.42 8.41
CA GLY A 185 20.00 3.94 7.42
C GLY A 185 20.79 2.86 6.67
N VAL A 186 20.30 1.62 6.67
CA VAL A 186 20.90 0.50 5.97
C VAL A 186 20.21 0.30 4.63
N ILE A 187 20.99 0.18 3.56
CA ILE A 187 20.51 -0.20 2.23
C ILE A 187 21.15 -1.53 1.89
N THR A 188 20.35 -2.55 1.63
CA THR A 188 20.83 -3.87 1.23
C THR A 188 20.49 -4.12 -0.24
N PRO A 189 21.41 -4.68 -1.03
CA PRO A 189 21.07 -5.15 -2.36
C PRO A 189 19.98 -6.21 -2.30
N SER A 190 19.01 -6.17 -3.21
CA SER A 190 17.88 -7.10 -3.27
C SER A 190 18.31 -8.58 -3.30
N PHE A 191 19.47 -8.84 -3.87
CA PHE A 191 20.12 -10.16 -3.91
C PHE A 191 20.32 -10.80 -2.51
N PHE A 192 20.54 -9.99 -1.47
CA PHE A 192 20.73 -10.46 -0.08
C PHE A 192 19.45 -10.40 0.76
N GLN A 193 18.32 -10.04 0.18
CA GLN A 193 17.06 -9.89 0.89
C GLN A 193 16.20 -11.15 0.91
N ALA A 194 16.64 -12.23 0.23
CA ALA A 194 15.91 -13.50 0.22
C ALA A 194 15.83 -14.10 1.64
N THR A 195 14.63 -14.07 2.23
CA THR A 195 14.39 -14.46 3.64
C THR A 195 14.49 -15.96 3.92
N VAL A 196 14.75 -16.74 2.88
CA VAL A 196 15.03 -18.19 2.95
C VAL A 196 16.55 -18.49 3.03
N ARG A 197 17.39 -17.48 2.92
CA ARG A 197 18.87 -17.59 2.90
C ARG A 197 19.52 -16.58 3.82
N TYR A 198 20.78 -16.88 4.22
CA TYR A 198 21.67 -15.92 4.88
C TYR A 198 21.91 -14.68 3.98
N PRO A 199 21.96 -13.47 4.50
CA PRO A 199 21.81 -13.09 5.92
C PRO A 199 20.35 -12.79 6.33
N ALA A 200 19.44 -12.58 5.36
CA ALA A 200 18.07 -12.13 5.66
C ALA A 200 17.28 -13.15 6.51
N ARG A 201 17.49 -14.46 6.31
CA ARG A 201 16.85 -15.48 7.13
C ARG A 201 17.10 -15.26 8.63
N GLU A 202 18.35 -15.06 9.02
CA GLU A 202 18.71 -14.89 10.44
C GLU A 202 18.15 -13.59 11.03
N ILE A 203 18.13 -12.52 10.24
CA ILE A 203 17.51 -11.26 10.65
C ILE A 203 16.02 -11.46 10.91
N MET A 204 15.33 -12.14 10.01
CA MET A 204 13.89 -12.40 10.14
C MET A 204 13.55 -13.39 11.27
N GLU A 205 14.43 -14.34 11.56
CA GLU A 205 14.28 -15.24 12.71
C GLU A 205 14.42 -14.51 14.05
N ARG A 206 15.28 -13.49 14.12
CA ARG A 206 15.41 -12.65 15.32
C ARG A 206 14.29 -11.61 15.47
N ALA A 207 13.62 -11.26 14.39
CA ALA A 207 12.52 -10.29 14.38
C ALA A 207 11.15 -10.90 14.75
N ARG A 208 11.09 -12.21 14.99
CA ARG A 208 9.90 -12.96 15.42
C ARG A 208 9.84 -13.04 16.93
#